data_21fa6dd1908b999cce64b68e5cbd80d2
#
_entry.id   21fa6dd1908b999cce64b68e5cbd80d2
#
_cell.length_a   1.000
_cell.length_b   1.000
_cell.length_c   1.000
_cell.angle_alpha   90.00
_cell.angle_beta   90.00
_cell.angle_gamma   90.00
#
_symmetry.space_group_name_H-M   'P 1'
#
loop_
_entity.id
_entity.type
_entity.pdbx_description
1 polymer ?
#
loop_
_entity_poly.entity_id
_entity_poly.type
_entity_poly.pdbx_seq_one_letter_code
_entity_poly.pdbx_strand_id
1 'polypeptide(L)'
;MYKRQGNVRFILREGGSLGDIYSRADLRRDSNGDIYQDMDGNIFVDNKTQTKDFIKLGSVFPDANLAWRNDFRWRNFNFGFLLTARLGGVVYSRTQAVMDYYGVSASSADARDAGGIVINGNDLIDAQKWYQTVANGDTTPQYYTYSATNVRLQEASIGYTIPRKKLGDVCDITLSIVGRNLWMLYNKAPFDPEAVATTSNYYQGIDYFMMPSLRSIGFNVRVKF
;
A
#
# COMPACT_ATOMS: atom_id res chain seq x y z
N MET A 1 -11.46 -23.23 -0.73
CA MET A 1 -10.02 -23.52 -0.54
C MET A 1 -9.46 -22.60 0.53
N TYR A 2 -8.88 -23.16 1.55
CA TYR A 2 -8.54 -22.48 2.80
C TYR A 2 -7.02 -22.33 2.91
N LYS A 3 -6.47 -21.10 2.93
CA LYS A 3 -5.03 -20.89 3.11
C LYS A 3 -4.77 -20.20 4.46
N ARG A 4 -3.95 -20.84 5.30
CA ARG A 4 -3.58 -20.34 6.62
C ARG A 4 -2.51 -19.25 6.52
N GLN A 5 -2.86 -18.05 6.95
CA GLN A 5 -1.90 -16.97 7.21
C GLN A 5 -2.38 -16.23 8.45
N GLY A 6 -1.90 -16.60 9.63
CA GLY A 6 -2.34 -15.95 10.86
C GLY A 6 -3.88 -15.78 10.91
N ASN A 7 -4.34 -14.57 11.18
CA ASN A 7 -5.76 -14.22 11.16
C ASN A 7 -6.24 -13.58 9.84
N VAL A 8 -5.33 -13.27 8.90
CA VAL A 8 -5.68 -12.86 7.54
C VAL A 8 -6.07 -14.09 6.72
N ARG A 9 -7.20 -14.06 6.07
CA ARG A 9 -7.74 -15.15 5.28
C ARG A 9 -8.21 -14.68 3.92
N PHE A 10 -7.81 -15.41 2.86
CA PHE A 10 -8.45 -15.31 1.55
C PHE A 10 -9.58 -16.33 1.52
N ILE A 11 -10.80 -15.86 1.33
CA ILE A 11 -11.99 -16.70 1.34
C ILE A 11 -12.80 -16.39 0.11
N LEU A 12 -13.08 -17.42 -0.67
CA LEU A 12 -14.03 -17.33 -1.78
C LEU A 12 -15.44 -17.53 -1.23
N ARG A 13 -16.29 -16.54 -1.43
CA ARG A 13 -17.73 -16.58 -1.11
C ARG A 13 -18.54 -16.33 -2.36
N GLU A 14 -19.77 -16.81 -2.38
CA GLU A 14 -20.72 -16.49 -3.44
C GLU A 14 -20.92 -14.96 -3.53
N GLY A 15 -20.84 -14.42 -4.75
CA GLY A 15 -20.89 -12.98 -4.98
C GLY A 15 -19.62 -12.20 -4.59
N GLY A 16 -18.59 -12.88 -4.10
CA GLY A 16 -17.30 -12.29 -3.72
C GLY A 16 -16.24 -12.34 -4.82
N SER A 17 -15.10 -11.68 -4.58
CA SER A 17 -13.93 -11.67 -5.43
C SER A 17 -12.88 -12.70 -4.98
N LEU A 18 -12.08 -13.23 -5.91
CA LEU A 18 -10.93 -14.07 -5.61
C LEU A 18 -9.88 -13.36 -4.73
N GLY A 19 -9.89 -12.03 -4.72
CA GLY A 19 -9.01 -11.20 -3.93
C GLY A 19 -9.56 -10.78 -2.58
N ASP A 20 -10.74 -11.25 -2.20
CA ASP A 20 -11.35 -10.87 -0.92
C ASP A 20 -10.55 -11.40 0.27
N ILE A 21 -10.15 -10.47 1.14
CA ILE A 21 -9.44 -10.77 2.39
C ILE A 21 -10.34 -10.51 3.59
N TYR A 22 -10.19 -11.38 4.58
CA TYR A 22 -11.00 -11.37 5.80
C TYR A 22 -10.11 -11.47 7.02
N SER A 23 -10.53 -10.82 8.12
CA SER A 23 -10.00 -11.06 9.45
C SER A 23 -10.77 -12.18 10.15
N ARG A 24 -10.03 -13.12 10.73
CA ARG A 24 -10.61 -14.15 11.61
C ARG A 24 -10.89 -13.62 13.01
N ALA A 25 -10.21 -12.56 13.43
CA ALA A 25 -10.25 -12.06 14.81
C ALA A 25 -10.69 -10.60 14.86
N ASP A 26 -11.22 -10.21 16.00
CA ASP A 26 -11.55 -8.84 16.38
C ASP A 26 -11.22 -8.61 17.85
N LEU A 27 -11.09 -7.35 18.24
CA LEU A 27 -11.01 -7.01 19.65
C LEU A 27 -12.35 -7.36 20.34
N ARG A 28 -12.23 -7.92 21.54
CA ARG A 28 -13.41 -8.19 22.37
C ARG A 28 -14.13 -6.88 22.67
N ARG A 29 -15.45 -6.91 22.53
CA ARG A 29 -16.32 -5.77 22.84
C ARG A 29 -17.25 -6.12 23.98
N ASP A 30 -17.61 -5.10 24.74
CA ASP A 30 -18.63 -5.22 25.76
C ASP A 30 -20.08 -5.15 25.18
N SER A 31 -21.08 -5.13 26.02
CA SER A 31 -22.50 -5.04 25.66
C SER A 31 -22.86 -3.72 24.95
N ASN A 32 -22.07 -2.66 25.12
CA ASN A 32 -22.28 -1.34 24.52
C ASN A 32 -21.61 -1.23 23.15
N GLY A 33 -20.76 -2.20 22.80
CA GLY A 33 -19.97 -2.20 21.58
C GLY A 33 -18.58 -1.58 21.75
N ASP A 34 -18.21 -1.16 22.95
CA ASP A 34 -16.91 -0.60 23.29
C ASP A 34 -15.84 -1.70 23.41
N ILE A 35 -14.58 -1.34 23.20
CA ILE A 35 -13.46 -2.27 23.39
C ILE A 35 -13.38 -2.62 24.87
N TYR A 36 -13.54 -3.92 25.18
CA TYR A 36 -13.48 -4.41 26.53
C TYR A 36 -12.09 -4.33 27.12
N GLN A 37 -11.98 -3.73 28.30
CA GLN A 37 -10.77 -3.73 29.14
C GLN A 37 -11.07 -4.45 30.45
N ASP A 38 -10.06 -5.14 30.98
CA ASP A 38 -10.10 -5.63 32.37
C ASP A 38 -9.65 -4.55 33.36
N MET A 39 -9.67 -4.89 34.67
CA MET A 39 -9.26 -3.96 35.73
C MET A 39 -7.80 -3.55 35.66
N ASP A 40 -6.96 -4.33 34.98
CA ASP A 40 -5.53 -4.05 34.75
C ASP A 40 -5.29 -3.27 33.46
N GLY A 41 -6.33 -2.90 32.73
CA GLY A 41 -6.25 -2.19 31.45
C GLY A 41 -5.76 -3.07 30.29
N ASN A 42 -5.94 -4.39 30.36
CA ASN A 42 -5.64 -5.28 29.24
C ASN A 42 -6.82 -5.38 28.31
N ILE A 43 -6.55 -5.48 27.01
CA ILE A 43 -7.53 -5.74 25.96
C ILE A 43 -7.38 -7.17 25.44
N PHE A 44 -8.46 -7.72 24.91
CA PHE A 44 -8.51 -9.12 24.50
C PHE A 44 -8.96 -9.25 23.06
N VAL A 45 -8.56 -10.35 22.43
CA VAL A 45 -8.90 -10.68 21.05
C VAL A 45 -9.81 -11.90 21.02
N ASP A 46 -10.93 -11.76 20.34
CA ASP A 46 -11.86 -12.85 20.09
C ASP A 46 -11.64 -13.43 18.69
N ASN A 47 -11.29 -14.70 18.64
CA ASN A 47 -11.14 -15.44 17.40
C ASN A 47 -12.48 -16.05 16.97
N LYS A 48 -12.95 -15.67 15.79
CA LYS A 48 -14.14 -16.27 15.18
C LYS A 48 -13.84 -17.69 14.73
N THR A 49 -14.74 -18.62 15.00
CA THR A 49 -14.59 -20.03 14.65
C THR A 49 -15.21 -20.37 13.32
N GLN A 50 -16.30 -19.70 12.96
CA GLN A 50 -17.03 -19.95 11.71
C GLN A 50 -16.64 -18.92 10.66
N THR A 51 -16.40 -19.38 9.44
CA THR A 51 -16.02 -18.50 8.33
C THR A 51 -17.06 -17.41 8.01
N LYS A 52 -18.35 -17.70 8.24
CA LYS A 52 -19.42 -16.71 8.05
C LYS A 52 -19.27 -15.45 8.92
N ASP A 53 -18.63 -15.60 10.09
CA ASP A 53 -18.47 -14.54 11.09
C ASP A 53 -17.20 -13.72 10.89
N PHE A 54 -16.37 -14.09 9.88
CA PHE A 54 -15.12 -13.37 9.58
C PHE A 54 -15.44 -11.99 9.00
N ILE A 55 -14.65 -11.01 9.42
CA ILE A 55 -14.80 -9.62 9.01
C ILE A 55 -14.16 -9.41 7.65
N LYS A 56 -14.92 -8.96 6.65
CA LYS A 56 -14.38 -8.61 5.34
C LYS A 56 -13.55 -7.32 5.46
N LEU A 57 -12.28 -7.39 5.07
CA LEU A 57 -11.35 -6.24 5.04
C LEU A 57 -11.40 -5.51 3.70
N GLY A 58 -11.70 -6.23 2.62
CA GLY A 58 -11.80 -5.71 1.27
C GLY A 58 -11.27 -6.70 0.25
N SER A 59 -11.08 -6.25 -0.97
CA SER A 59 -10.42 -7.02 -2.04
C SER A 59 -9.02 -6.47 -2.28
N VAL A 60 -8.04 -7.33 -2.50
CA VAL A 60 -6.69 -6.91 -2.92
C VAL A 60 -6.66 -6.45 -4.39
N PHE A 61 -7.68 -6.79 -5.16
CA PHE A 61 -7.79 -6.32 -6.54
C PHE A 61 -8.35 -4.91 -6.59
N PRO A 62 -7.80 -4.04 -7.45
CA PRO A 62 -8.36 -2.73 -7.68
C PRO A 62 -9.68 -2.83 -8.45
N ASP A 63 -10.54 -1.85 -8.26
CA ASP A 63 -11.76 -1.68 -9.06
C ASP A 63 -11.43 -1.24 -10.49
N ALA A 64 -10.39 -0.40 -10.63
CA ALA A 64 -9.87 0.02 -11.93
C ALA A 64 -8.38 0.35 -11.88
N ASN A 65 -7.69 0.06 -12.98
CA ASN A 65 -6.36 0.57 -13.28
C ASN A 65 -6.45 1.48 -14.50
N LEU A 66 -6.02 2.72 -14.33
CA LEU A 66 -6.05 3.74 -15.38
C LEU A 66 -4.61 4.15 -15.71
N ALA A 67 -4.37 4.42 -16.99
CA ALA A 67 -3.12 4.96 -17.47
C ALA A 67 -3.40 6.04 -18.52
N TRP A 68 -2.78 7.19 -18.34
CA TRP A 68 -2.91 8.30 -19.26
C TRP A 68 -1.53 8.72 -19.74
N ARG A 69 -1.26 8.46 -21.01
CA ARG A 69 -0.01 8.84 -21.67
C ARG A 69 -0.26 9.98 -22.64
N ASN A 70 0.62 10.98 -22.61
CA ASN A 70 0.69 12.03 -23.59
C ASN A 70 2.11 12.21 -24.07
N ASP A 71 2.27 12.40 -25.37
CA ASP A 71 3.54 12.70 -26.01
C ASP A 71 3.33 13.94 -26.89
N PHE A 72 4.08 15.01 -26.58
CA PHE A 72 4.06 16.29 -27.29
C PHE A 72 5.31 16.48 -28.09
N ARG A 73 5.19 17.00 -29.28
CA ARG A 73 6.31 17.43 -30.11
C ARG A 73 6.13 18.89 -30.49
N TRP A 74 7.12 19.69 -30.16
CA TRP A 74 7.18 21.08 -30.53
C TRP A 74 8.53 21.41 -31.16
N ARG A 75 8.54 21.63 -32.51
CA ARG A 75 9.75 21.76 -33.29
C ARG A 75 10.68 20.56 -33.07
N ASN A 76 11.83 20.80 -32.43
CA ASN A 76 12.83 19.77 -32.12
C ASN A 76 12.73 19.20 -30.69
N PHE A 77 11.83 19.73 -29.86
CA PHE A 77 11.59 19.23 -28.53
C PHE A 77 10.54 18.15 -28.53
N ASN A 78 10.78 17.11 -27.75
CA ASN A 78 9.84 16.04 -27.44
C ASN A 78 9.62 16.05 -25.94
N PHE A 79 8.38 16.03 -25.51
CA PHE A 79 8.00 15.91 -24.11
C PHE A 79 6.93 14.84 -23.98
N GLY A 80 7.13 13.91 -23.06
CA GLY A 80 6.18 12.85 -22.80
C GLY A 80 5.96 12.67 -21.29
N PHE A 81 4.76 12.25 -20.89
CA PHE A 81 4.49 11.80 -19.54
C PHE A 81 3.48 10.66 -19.51
N LEU A 82 3.57 9.87 -18.46
CA LEU A 82 2.65 8.79 -18.14
C LEU A 82 2.16 8.97 -16.70
N LEU A 83 0.86 9.20 -16.56
CA LEU A 83 0.16 9.14 -15.28
C LEU A 83 -0.50 7.77 -15.16
N THR A 84 -0.39 7.16 -13.99
CA THR A 84 -1.09 5.92 -13.64
C THR A 84 -1.93 6.15 -12.40
N ALA A 85 -3.10 5.52 -12.36
CA ALA A 85 -3.97 5.52 -11.20
C ALA A 85 -4.46 4.10 -10.94
N ARG A 86 -4.33 3.66 -9.71
CA ARG A 86 -4.97 2.47 -9.16
C ARG A 86 -6.11 2.94 -8.26
N LEU A 87 -7.32 2.55 -8.59
CA LEU A 87 -8.53 2.92 -7.84
C LEU A 87 -9.07 1.70 -7.13
N GLY A 88 -9.35 1.84 -5.84
CA GLY A 88 -9.84 0.73 -5.02
C GLY A 88 -8.73 -0.26 -4.64
N GLY A 89 -9.20 -1.36 -4.06
CA GLY A 89 -8.33 -2.39 -3.50
C GLY A 89 -7.80 -2.04 -2.10
N VAL A 90 -7.35 -3.07 -1.39
CA VAL A 90 -6.72 -2.93 -0.07
C VAL A 90 -5.38 -3.63 -0.04
N VAL A 91 -4.51 -3.18 0.86
CA VAL A 91 -3.23 -3.78 1.16
C VAL A 91 -3.09 -3.93 2.67
N TYR A 92 -2.72 -5.11 3.13
CA TYR A 92 -2.41 -5.37 4.52
C TYR A 92 -0.91 -5.17 4.76
N SER A 93 -0.54 -4.28 5.68
CA SER A 93 0.86 -4.04 6.04
C SER A 93 1.27 -4.85 7.26
N ARG A 94 1.91 -5.96 7.03
CA ARG A 94 2.57 -6.73 8.08
C ARG A 94 3.83 -6.03 8.57
N THR A 95 4.47 -5.22 7.71
CA THR A 95 5.62 -4.39 8.09
C THR A 95 5.26 -3.45 9.22
N GLN A 96 4.17 -2.68 9.06
CA GLN A 96 3.71 -1.74 10.09
C GLN A 96 3.32 -2.48 11.37
N ALA A 97 2.60 -3.61 11.25
CA ALA A 97 2.21 -4.40 12.41
C ALA A 97 3.44 -4.89 13.19
N VAL A 98 4.47 -5.41 12.52
CA VAL A 98 5.70 -5.86 13.18
C VAL A 98 6.45 -4.70 13.84
N MET A 99 6.56 -3.55 13.17
CA MET A 99 7.21 -2.37 13.74
C MET A 99 6.46 -1.85 14.97
N ASP A 100 5.14 -1.83 14.94
CA ASP A 100 4.29 -1.41 16.05
C ASP A 100 4.41 -2.38 17.23
N TYR A 101 4.38 -3.69 16.97
CA TYR A 101 4.55 -4.71 18.00
C TYR A 101 5.84 -4.55 18.81
N TYR A 102 6.95 -4.24 18.11
CA TYR A 102 8.25 -4.00 18.75
C TYR A 102 8.44 -2.55 19.21
N GLY A 103 7.49 -1.66 18.99
CA GLY A 103 7.54 -0.27 19.43
C GLY A 103 8.56 0.59 18.70
N VAL A 104 8.95 0.23 17.47
CA VAL A 104 9.99 0.92 16.68
C VAL A 104 9.43 1.81 15.57
N SER A 105 8.10 1.90 15.45
CA SER A 105 7.43 2.77 14.49
C SER A 105 7.26 4.19 15.03
N ALA A 106 7.08 5.17 14.13
CA ALA A 106 6.73 6.53 14.52
C ALA A 106 5.39 6.57 15.28
N SER A 107 4.37 5.84 14.82
CA SER A 107 3.07 5.76 15.47
C SER A 107 3.16 5.26 16.92
N SER A 108 4.00 4.25 17.17
CA SER A 108 4.19 3.75 18.54
C SER A 108 5.00 4.72 19.41
N ALA A 109 5.92 5.49 18.82
CA ALA A 109 6.64 6.56 19.53
C ALA A 109 5.69 7.69 19.94
N ASP A 110 4.90 8.19 18.98
CA ASP A 110 3.91 9.24 19.22
C ASP A 110 2.90 8.85 20.30
N ALA A 111 2.43 7.59 20.27
CA ALA A 111 1.52 7.07 21.30
C ALA A 111 2.16 7.03 22.69
N ARG A 112 3.44 6.65 22.79
CA ARG A 112 4.16 6.69 24.08
C ARG A 112 4.33 8.12 24.60
N ASP A 113 4.68 9.04 23.70
CA ASP A 113 4.86 10.46 24.04
C ASP A 113 3.54 11.11 24.47
N ALA A 114 2.42 10.67 23.88
CA ALA A 114 1.06 11.08 24.28
C ALA A 114 0.56 10.42 25.59
N GLY A 115 1.34 9.50 26.19
CA GLY A 115 0.98 8.77 27.40
C GLY A 115 0.07 7.57 27.19
N GLY A 116 -0.23 7.20 25.95
CA GLY A 116 -1.08 6.06 25.60
C GLY A 116 -1.95 6.31 24.36
N ILE A 117 -2.90 5.42 24.14
CA ILE A 117 -3.88 5.49 23.05
C ILE A 117 -5.26 5.66 23.64
N VAL A 118 -6.01 6.62 23.10
CA VAL A 118 -7.41 6.84 23.50
C VAL A 118 -8.30 5.85 22.74
N ILE A 119 -9.06 5.07 23.47
CA ILE A 119 -10.10 4.17 22.96
C ILE A 119 -11.46 4.55 23.55
N ASN A 120 -12.55 4.02 22.99
CA ASN A 120 -13.92 4.23 23.50
C ASN A 120 -14.28 5.72 23.74
N GLY A 121 -13.58 6.61 23.03
CA GLY A 121 -13.78 8.06 23.16
C GLY A 121 -12.93 8.73 24.25
N ASN A 122 -12.77 8.15 25.44
CA ASN A 122 -12.07 8.76 26.57
C ASN A 122 -11.14 7.83 27.35
N ASP A 123 -11.20 6.54 27.14
CA ASP A 123 -10.40 5.58 27.89
C ASP A 123 -8.96 5.58 27.36
N LEU A 124 -8.01 5.79 28.26
CA LEU A 124 -6.59 5.77 27.93
C LEU A 124 -6.01 4.38 28.20
N ILE A 125 -5.45 3.75 27.18
CA ILE A 125 -4.73 2.50 27.32
C ILE A 125 -3.23 2.71 27.10
N ASP A 126 -2.42 1.97 27.85
CA ASP A 126 -0.97 1.96 27.65
C ASP A 126 -0.58 1.55 26.23
N ALA A 127 0.30 2.33 25.60
CA ALA A 127 0.70 2.11 24.20
C ALA A 127 1.30 0.73 23.96
N GLN A 128 2.08 0.20 24.91
CA GLN A 128 2.68 -1.13 24.79
C GLN A 128 1.61 -2.22 24.81
N LYS A 129 0.66 -2.14 25.75
CA LYS A 129 -0.46 -3.10 25.84
C LYS A 129 -1.30 -3.11 24.57
N TRP A 130 -1.60 -1.93 24.04
CA TRP A 130 -2.32 -1.80 22.78
C TRP A 130 -1.59 -2.48 21.62
N TYR A 131 -0.37 -2.03 21.34
CA TYR A 131 0.34 -2.53 20.17
C TYR A 131 0.74 -4.00 20.28
N GLN A 132 1.10 -4.48 21.47
CA GLN A 132 1.38 -5.90 21.67
C GLN A 132 0.14 -6.79 21.49
N THR A 133 -1.05 -6.28 21.73
CA THR A 133 -2.28 -7.03 21.50
C THR A 133 -2.74 -6.94 20.05
N VAL A 134 -2.80 -5.73 19.49
CA VAL A 134 -3.35 -5.48 18.14
C VAL A 134 -2.41 -5.97 17.03
N ALA A 135 -1.10 -5.81 17.22
CA ALA A 135 -0.10 -6.11 16.20
C ALA A 135 0.50 -7.52 16.30
N ASN A 136 0.15 -8.29 17.32
CA ASN A 136 0.73 -9.62 17.57
C ASN A 136 0.34 -10.63 16.47
N GLY A 137 1.30 -11.01 15.63
CA GLY A 137 1.17 -12.14 14.73
C GLY A 137 -0.06 -12.10 13.80
N ASP A 138 -0.38 -10.95 13.24
CA ASP A 138 -1.58 -10.71 12.41
C ASP A 138 -2.90 -10.86 13.20
N THR A 139 -2.89 -10.54 14.49
CA THR A 139 -4.01 -10.80 15.40
C THR A 139 -5.27 -10.04 14.99
N THR A 140 -5.15 -8.74 14.70
CA THR A 140 -6.27 -7.91 14.25
C THR A 140 -5.90 -7.14 12.98
N PRO A 141 -5.85 -7.80 11.81
CA PRO A 141 -5.36 -7.22 10.56
C PRO A 141 -6.16 -6.02 10.07
N GLN A 142 -7.39 -5.80 10.56
CA GLN A 142 -8.21 -4.64 10.22
C GLN A 142 -7.53 -3.31 10.57
N TYR A 143 -6.70 -3.27 11.61
CA TYR A 143 -5.98 -2.06 12.01
C TYR A 143 -4.76 -1.74 11.13
N TYR A 144 -4.33 -2.70 10.33
CA TYR A 144 -3.17 -2.60 9.44
C TYR A 144 -3.54 -2.79 7.97
N THR A 145 -4.84 -2.71 7.66
CA THR A 145 -5.34 -2.78 6.28
C THR A 145 -5.62 -1.37 5.78
N TYR A 146 -4.93 -0.99 4.71
CA TYR A 146 -4.98 0.34 4.11
C TYR A 146 -5.58 0.27 2.70
N SER A 147 -6.15 1.39 2.24
CA SER A 147 -6.55 1.50 0.84
C SER A 147 -5.33 1.49 -0.08
N ALA A 148 -5.38 0.68 -1.13
CA ALA A 148 -4.34 0.63 -2.16
C ALA A 148 -4.51 1.69 -3.26
N THR A 149 -5.51 2.58 -3.13
CA THR A 149 -5.73 3.67 -4.09
C THR A 149 -4.54 4.60 -4.12
N ASN A 150 -3.97 4.77 -5.30
CA ASN A 150 -2.86 5.69 -5.53
C ASN A 150 -2.91 6.30 -6.94
N VAL A 151 -2.30 7.47 -7.10
CA VAL A 151 -2.07 8.13 -8.38
C VAL A 151 -0.63 8.58 -8.44
N ARG A 152 0.06 8.24 -9.52
CA ARG A 152 1.48 8.56 -9.65
C ARG A 152 1.86 9.08 -11.04
N LEU A 153 2.86 9.94 -11.08
CA LEU A 153 3.60 10.27 -12.29
C LEU A 153 4.62 9.14 -12.53
N GLN A 154 4.19 8.16 -13.32
CA GLN A 154 4.95 6.94 -13.56
C GLN A 154 6.18 7.17 -14.40
N GLU A 155 6.07 8.03 -15.44
CA GLU A 155 7.17 8.36 -16.32
C GLU A 155 7.02 9.81 -16.78
N ALA A 156 8.14 10.51 -16.93
CA ALA A 156 8.22 11.74 -17.69
C ALA A 156 9.52 11.77 -18.47
N SER A 157 9.46 12.31 -19.67
CA SER A 157 10.63 12.43 -20.55
C SER A 157 10.66 13.80 -21.24
N ILE A 158 11.84 14.33 -21.39
CA ILE A 158 12.11 15.50 -22.21
C ILE A 158 13.28 15.18 -23.14
N GLY A 159 13.12 15.48 -24.41
CA GLY A 159 14.15 15.22 -25.41
C GLY A 159 14.29 16.35 -26.43
N TYR A 160 15.46 16.44 -27.00
CA TYR A 160 15.78 17.36 -28.09
C TYR A 160 16.37 16.60 -29.27
N THR A 161 15.81 16.80 -30.45
CA THR A 161 16.29 16.20 -31.70
C THR A 161 17.13 17.19 -32.50
N ILE A 162 18.36 16.87 -32.70
CA ILE A 162 19.25 17.61 -33.63
C ILE A 162 18.99 17.03 -35.04
N PRO A 163 18.38 17.81 -35.95
CA PRO A 163 18.03 17.31 -37.27
C PRO A 163 19.27 17.15 -38.14
N ARG A 164 19.24 16.16 -39.04
CA ARG A 164 20.33 15.83 -39.98
C ARG A 164 20.86 17.04 -40.76
N LYS A 165 19.97 18.01 -41.11
CA LYS A 165 20.37 19.26 -41.77
C LYS A 165 21.43 20.05 -41.02
N LYS A 166 21.51 19.92 -39.69
CA LYS A 166 22.55 20.54 -38.86
C LYS A 166 23.83 19.71 -38.74
N LEU A 167 23.76 18.45 -39.14
CA LEU A 167 24.84 17.45 -39.05
C LEU A 167 25.38 17.01 -40.43
N GLY A 168 25.26 17.88 -41.43
CA GLY A 168 25.75 17.56 -42.77
C GLY A 168 24.93 16.50 -43.49
N ASP A 169 23.65 16.38 -43.19
CA ASP A 169 22.69 15.40 -43.75
C ASP A 169 23.01 13.92 -43.45
N VAL A 170 23.86 13.66 -42.45
CA VAL A 170 24.29 12.29 -42.12
C VAL A 170 23.25 11.57 -41.28
N CYS A 171 22.84 12.14 -40.13
CA CYS A 171 21.92 11.47 -39.20
C CYS A 171 21.12 12.46 -38.34
N ASP A 172 20.00 12.00 -37.79
CA ASP A 172 19.26 12.71 -36.72
C ASP A 172 19.70 12.17 -35.37
N ILE A 173 20.07 13.03 -34.43
CA ILE A 173 20.42 12.64 -33.05
C ILE A 173 19.38 13.18 -32.09
N THR A 174 18.75 12.29 -31.35
CA THR A 174 17.81 12.67 -30.25
C THR A 174 18.46 12.36 -28.91
N LEU A 175 18.58 13.38 -28.09
CA LEU A 175 19.03 13.29 -26.70
C LEU A 175 17.81 13.43 -25.81
N SER A 176 17.61 12.52 -24.85
CA SER A 176 16.47 12.57 -23.94
C SER A 176 16.87 12.20 -22.53
N ILE A 177 16.21 12.87 -21.58
CA ILE A 177 16.23 12.50 -20.17
C ILE A 177 14.87 11.87 -19.87
N VAL A 178 14.88 10.72 -19.20
CA VAL A 178 13.68 9.97 -18.82
C VAL A 178 13.73 9.71 -17.32
N GLY A 179 12.70 10.11 -16.64
CA GLY A 179 12.52 9.80 -15.22
C GLY A 179 11.37 8.83 -15.03
N ARG A 180 11.53 7.86 -14.12
CA ARG A 180 10.47 6.91 -13.74
C ARG A 180 10.19 6.94 -12.25
N ASN A 181 8.94 6.62 -11.88
CA ASN A 181 8.44 6.71 -10.51
C ASN A 181 8.73 8.07 -9.87
N LEU A 182 8.46 9.15 -10.61
CA LEU A 182 8.92 10.49 -10.25
C LEU A 182 8.18 11.05 -9.04
N TRP A 183 6.89 10.83 -9.00
CA TRP A 183 6.06 11.44 -7.96
C TRP A 183 4.79 10.61 -7.68
N MET A 184 4.55 10.34 -6.38
CA MET A 184 3.28 9.85 -5.88
C MET A 184 2.38 11.05 -5.60
N LEU A 185 1.43 11.32 -6.52
CA LEU A 185 0.53 12.47 -6.45
C LEU A 185 -0.54 12.27 -5.37
N TYR A 186 -0.99 11.04 -5.21
CA TYR A 186 -1.99 10.66 -4.22
C TYR A 186 -1.73 9.25 -3.70
N ASN A 187 -1.80 9.09 -2.39
CA ASN A 187 -1.69 7.80 -1.71
C ASN A 187 -2.45 7.86 -0.38
N LYS A 188 -3.22 6.84 -0.06
CA LYS A 188 -3.91 6.71 1.25
C LYS A 188 -3.12 5.86 2.24
N ALA A 189 -2.24 4.98 1.76
CA ALA A 189 -1.40 4.19 2.64
C ALA A 189 -0.18 5.00 3.10
N PRO A 190 0.38 4.77 4.29
CA PRO A 190 1.60 5.44 4.76
C PRO A 190 2.88 4.94 4.07
N PHE A 191 2.76 4.00 3.15
CA PHE A 191 3.85 3.36 2.39
C PHE A 191 3.44 3.23 0.91
N ASP A 192 4.30 2.67 0.07
CA ASP A 192 3.97 2.38 -1.34
C ASP A 192 3.05 1.15 -1.43
N PRO A 193 1.75 1.31 -1.75
CA PRO A 193 0.79 0.20 -1.76
C PRO A 193 1.01 -0.80 -2.90
N GLU A 194 1.92 -0.53 -3.82
CA GLU A 194 2.30 -1.46 -4.89
C GLU A 194 3.53 -2.30 -4.54
N ALA A 195 4.24 -1.96 -3.45
CA ALA A 195 5.33 -2.74 -2.90
C ALA A 195 4.79 -3.94 -2.11
N VAL A 196 4.27 -4.96 -2.80
CA VAL A 196 3.75 -6.19 -2.18
C VAL A 196 4.77 -7.31 -2.25
N ALA A 197 4.74 -8.20 -1.25
CA ALA A 197 5.73 -9.26 -1.10
C ALA A 197 5.76 -10.24 -2.28
N THR A 198 4.62 -10.45 -2.93
CA THR A 198 4.51 -11.32 -4.10
C THR A 198 3.21 -11.05 -4.85
N THR A 199 3.23 -11.32 -6.14
CA THR A 199 2.03 -11.34 -6.99
C THR A 199 1.33 -12.70 -7.01
N SER A 200 1.90 -13.72 -6.32
CA SER A 200 1.26 -15.03 -6.22
C SER A 200 0.03 -14.96 -5.32
N ASN A 201 -0.95 -15.84 -5.57
CA ASN A 201 -2.22 -15.91 -4.83
C ASN A 201 -2.07 -16.17 -3.32
N TYR A 202 -0.86 -16.39 -2.82
CA TYR A 202 -0.61 -16.74 -1.43
C TYR A 202 -0.36 -15.51 -0.53
N TYR A 203 0.37 -14.49 -1.04
CA TYR A 203 0.75 -13.28 -0.32
C TYR A 203 0.36 -12.00 -1.07
N GLN A 204 -0.56 -12.12 -1.99
CA GLN A 204 -1.05 -11.00 -2.77
C GLN A 204 -1.66 -9.94 -1.85
N GLY A 205 -1.30 -8.68 -2.08
CA GLY A 205 -1.81 -7.57 -1.27
C GLY A 205 -1.28 -7.52 0.17
N ILE A 206 -0.19 -8.25 0.47
CA ILE A 206 0.51 -8.16 1.75
C ILE A 206 1.85 -7.47 1.55
N ASP A 207 2.05 -6.37 2.26
CA ASP A 207 3.36 -5.75 2.43
C ASP A 207 4.11 -6.43 3.58
N TYR A 208 5.35 -6.88 3.32
CA TYR A 208 6.22 -7.47 4.34
C TYR A 208 7.68 -7.11 4.07
N PHE A 209 8.13 -6.01 4.64
CA PHE A 209 9.49 -5.45 4.52
C PHE A 209 10.00 -5.33 3.07
N MET A 210 9.08 -5.01 2.16
CA MET A 210 9.41 -4.82 0.75
C MET A 210 9.99 -3.42 0.53
N MET A 211 10.97 -3.34 -0.34
CA MET A 211 11.51 -2.04 -0.75
C MET A 211 10.45 -1.28 -1.59
N PRO A 212 10.23 0.01 -1.31
CA PRO A 212 9.34 0.83 -2.12
C PRO A 212 9.88 0.98 -3.55
N SER A 213 9.01 1.35 -4.47
CA SER A 213 9.38 1.60 -5.86
C SER A 213 10.46 2.68 -5.96
N LEU A 214 11.58 2.36 -6.61
CA LEU A 214 12.71 3.28 -6.75
C LEU A 214 12.42 4.34 -7.82
N ARG A 215 12.78 5.58 -7.51
CA ARG A 215 12.87 6.64 -8.50
C ARG A 215 14.12 6.42 -9.35
N SER A 216 13.97 6.45 -10.66
CA SER A 216 15.10 6.34 -11.58
C SER A 216 15.13 7.49 -12.57
N ILE A 217 16.33 7.98 -12.87
CA ILE A 217 16.57 8.97 -13.90
C ILE A 217 17.60 8.38 -14.85
N GLY A 218 17.25 8.34 -16.13
CA GLY A 218 18.08 7.79 -17.19
C GLY A 218 18.29 8.80 -18.31
N PHE A 219 19.35 8.59 -19.05
CA PHE A 219 19.68 9.33 -20.25
C PHE A 219 19.59 8.39 -21.46
N ASN A 220 18.96 8.86 -22.54
CA ASN A 220 18.80 8.09 -23.76
C ASN A 220 19.33 8.89 -24.96
N VAL A 221 20.11 8.22 -25.80
CA VAL A 221 20.61 8.73 -27.06
C VAL A 221 20.09 7.85 -28.18
N ARG A 222 19.40 8.44 -29.13
CA ARG A 222 18.90 7.76 -30.34
C ARG A 222 19.55 8.40 -31.58
N VAL A 223 20.20 7.60 -32.39
CA VAL A 223 20.75 8.02 -33.68
C VAL A 223 19.92 7.35 -34.78
N LYS A 224 19.49 8.16 -35.77
CA LYS A 224 18.74 7.69 -36.94
C LYS A 224 19.44 8.17 -38.21
N PHE A 225 19.97 7.25 -38.98
CA PHE A 225 20.58 7.47 -40.28
C PHE A 225 19.57 7.61 -41.40
#